data_b51768975c0d4b0d6279657d4aea9010
#
_entry.id   b51768975c0d4b0d6279657d4aea9010
#
_cell.length_a   1.000
_cell.length_b   1.000
_cell.length_c   1.000
_cell.angle_alpha   90.00
_cell.angle_beta   90.00
_cell.angle_gamma   90.00
#
_symmetry.space_group_name_H-M   'P 1'
#
loop_
_entity.id
_entity.type
_entity.pdbx_description
1 polymer ?
#
loop_
_entity_poly.entity_id
_entity_poly.type
_entity_poly.pdbx_seq_one_letter_code
_entity_poly.pdbx_strand_id
1 'polypeptide(L)'
;MIKLGFGSDKETQNVYNSLKNFAKKDMFSEYSITDFEENKDRNSFRFTIAYDEDYVYSYMVWYEAGILNIEPEKEDYVTEDIAFILYPIAEMLL
;
A
#
# COMPACT_ATOMS: atom_id res chain seq x y z
N MET A 1 -12.22 -0.72 1.18
CA MET A 1 -11.28 -1.06 0.09
C MET A 1 -11.11 0.11 -0.86
N ILE A 2 -9.88 0.41 -1.23
CA ILE A 2 -9.57 1.45 -2.20
C ILE A 2 -9.22 0.81 -3.52
N LYS A 3 -9.78 1.33 -4.61
CA LYS A 3 -9.48 0.86 -5.97
C LYS A 3 -9.01 2.03 -6.81
N LEU A 4 -7.82 1.90 -7.40
CA LEU A 4 -7.18 2.94 -8.17
C LEU A 4 -6.84 2.45 -9.58
N GLY A 5 -7.24 3.21 -10.59
CA GLY A 5 -6.89 2.96 -11.99
C GLY A 5 -5.99 4.09 -12.52
N PHE A 6 -4.98 3.74 -13.32
CA PHE A 6 -3.96 4.68 -13.77
C PHE A 6 -3.80 4.62 -15.30
N GLY A 7 -4.80 4.94 -16.04
CA GLY A 7 -4.68 5.08 -17.50
C GLY A 7 -4.35 3.82 -18.28
N SER A 8 -3.41 3.00 -17.84
CA SER A 8 -3.02 1.77 -18.50
C SER A 8 -2.54 0.71 -17.49
N ASP A 9 -2.54 -0.56 -17.92
CA ASP A 9 -2.00 -1.67 -17.13
C ASP A 9 -0.55 -1.42 -16.71
N LYS A 10 0.24 -0.88 -17.63
CA LYS A 10 1.65 -0.62 -17.37
C LYS A 10 1.83 0.42 -16.27
N GLU A 11 1.04 1.47 -16.29
CA GLU A 11 1.09 2.50 -15.25
C GLU A 11 0.65 1.94 -13.91
N THR A 12 -0.40 1.12 -13.88
CA THR A 12 -0.85 0.45 -12.66
C THR A 12 0.23 -0.47 -12.10
N GLN A 13 0.91 -1.24 -12.97
CA GLN A 13 2.02 -2.08 -12.56
C GLN A 13 3.17 -1.27 -11.97
N ASN A 14 3.50 -0.13 -12.59
CA ASN A 14 4.56 0.74 -12.09
C ASN A 14 4.24 1.27 -10.70
N VAL A 15 2.99 1.69 -10.47
CA VAL A 15 2.55 2.17 -9.15
C VAL A 15 2.57 1.03 -8.14
N TYR A 16 2.12 -0.16 -8.53
CA TYR A 16 2.19 -1.35 -7.68
C TYR A 16 3.62 -1.65 -7.25
N ASN A 17 4.56 -1.66 -8.20
CA ASN A 17 5.96 -1.95 -7.91
C ASN A 17 6.58 -0.87 -7.01
N SER A 18 6.25 0.38 -7.22
CA SER A 18 6.74 1.47 -6.39
C SER A 18 6.19 1.40 -4.97
N LEU A 19 4.91 1.06 -4.81
CA LEU A 19 4.31 0.87 -3.49
C LEU A 19 4.92 -0.35 -2.79
N LYS A 20 5.20 -1.42 -3.54
CA LYS A 20 5.88 -2.60 -3.00
C LYS A 20 7.28 -2.24 -2.48
N ASN A 21 8.03 -1.45 -3.24
CA ASN A 21 9.35 -0.99 -2.80
C ASN A 21 9.26 -0.10 -1.56
N PHE A 22 8.24 0.74 -1.47
CA PHE A 22 7.96 1.52 -0.27
C PHE A 22 7.68 0.60 0.94
N ALA A 23 6.89 -0.43 0.75
CA ALA A 23 6.54 -1.37 1.81
C ALA A 23 7.72 -2.20 2.32
N LYS A 24 8.80 -2.29 1.53
CA LYS A 24 10.03 -2.98 1.94
C LYS A 24 10.96 -2.12 2.78
N LYS A 25 10.71 -0.82 2.91
CA LYS A 25 11.51 0.06 3.75
C LYS A 25 11.22 -0.24 5.22
N ASP A 26 12.20 0.01 6.08
CA ASP A 26 12.04 -0.17 7.51
C ASP A 26 11.26 0.98 8.16
N MET A 27 11.37 2.16 7.59
CA MET A 27 10.73 3.36 8.16
C MET A 27 10.29 4.31 7.05
N PHE A 28 9.24 5.06 7.33
CA PHE A 28 8.81 6.19 6.53
C PHE A 28 8.43 7.32 7.47
N SER A 29 9.21 8.43 7.45
CA SER A 29 9.03 9.53 8.39
C SER A 29 9.09 9.00 9.84
N GLU A 30 8.03 9.18 10.63
CA GLU A 30 7.94 8.71 12.00
C GLU A 30 7.34 7.30 12.13
N TYR A 31 7.00 6.67 11.00
CA TYR A 31 6.35 5.37 10.97
C TYR A 31 7.38 4.26 10.77
N SER A 32 7.19 3.16 11.46
CA SER A 32 7.91 1.92 11.16
C SER A 32 7.08 1.06 10.21
N ILE A 33 7.76 0.35 9.32
CA ILE A 33 7.12 -0.55 8.37
C ILE A 33 7.66 -1.95 8.62
N THR A 34 6.74 -2.90 8.84
CA THR A 34 7.09 -4.27 9.21
C THR A 34 6.20 -5.27 8.47
N ASP A 35 6.47 -6.55 8.69
CA ASP A 35 5.62 -7.67 8.25
C ASP A 35 5.36 -7.69 6.75
N PHE A 36 6.34 -7.28 5.96
CA PHE A 36 6.23 -7.38 4.50
C PHE A 36 6.21 -8.84 4.07
N GLU A 37 5.16 -9.23 3.33
CA GLU A 37 5.05 -10.54 2.71
C GLU A 37 4.53 -10.37 1.29
N GLU A 38 5.20 -11.00 0.35
CA GLU A 38 4.82 -10.94 -1.07
C GLU A 38 4.31 -12.31 -1.54
N ASN A 39 3.20 -12.31 -2.28
CA ASN A 39 2.72 -13.47 -3.02
C ASN A 39 2.85 -13.17 -4.51
N LYS A 40 3.93 -13.65 -5.13
CA LYS A 40 4.22 -13.39 -6.54
C LYS A 40 3.21 -14.02 -7.48
N ASP A 41 2.66 -15.17 -7.10
CA ASP A 41 1.70 -15.88 -7.93
C ASP A 41 0.37 -15.13 -8.07
N ARG A 42 0.04 -14.28 -7.08
CA ARG A 42 -1.20 -13.52 -7.06
C ARG A 42 -1.00 -12.02 -7.26
N ASN A 43 0.23 -11.57 -7.55
CA ASN A 43 0.55 -10.15 -7.66
C ASN A 43 0.02 -9.37 -6.46
N SER A 44 0.38 -9.84 -5.26
CA SER A 44 -0.08 -9.22 -4.01
C SER A 44 1.04 -9.14 -3.00
N PHE A 45 0.93 -8.20 -2.08
CA PHE A 45 1.77 -8.13 -0.90
C PHE A 45 0.99 -7.53 0.25
N ARG A 46 1.49 -7.78 1.46
CA ARG A 46 0.95 -7.15 2.66
C ARG A 46 2.08 -6.49 3.45
N PHE A 47 1.73 -5.51 4.24
CA PHE A 47 2.67 -4.85 5.15
C PHE A 47 1.92 -4.20 6.30
N THR A 48 2.68 -3.87 7.35
CA THR A 48 2.17 -3.18 8.52
C THR A 48 2.92 -1.86 8.68
N ILE A 49 2.18 -0.79 8.90
CA ILE A 49 2.76 0.53 9.20
C ILE A 49 2.28 0.95 10.59
N ALA A 50 3.21 1.41 11.43
CA ALA A 50 2.91 1.74 12.81
C ALA A 50 3.58 3.05 13.23
N TYR A 51 2.81 3.91 13.90
CA TYR A 51 3.34 5.12 14.53
C TYR A 51 3.83 4.80 15.96
N ASP A 52 2.99 4.11 16.72
CA ASP A 52 3.31 3.62 18.06
C ASP A 52 2.47 2.36 18.35
N GLU A 53 2.45 1.88 19.59
CA GLU A 53 1.72 0.67 19.96
C GLU A 53 0.21 0.76 19.73
N ASP A 54 -0.36 1.97 19.74
CA ASP A 54 -1.79 2.19 19.58
C ASP A 54 -2.20 2.42 18.13
N TYR A 55 -1.26 2.81 17.28
CA TYR A 55 -1.52 3.14 15.86
C TYR A 55 -0.78 2.16 14.97
N VAL A 56 -1.37 0.99 14.78
CA VAL A 56 -0.80 -0.10 13.97
C VAL A 56 -1.82 -0.46 12.88
N TYR A 57 -1.42 -0.36 11.62
CA TYR A 57 -2.30 -0.57 10.47
C TYR A 57 -1.68 -1.54 9.50
N SER A 58 -2.41 -2.59 9.17
CA SER A 58 -1.98 -3.60 8.21
C SER A 58 -2.85 -3.54 6.95
N TYR A 59 -2.21 -3.68 5.80
CA TYR A 59 -2.88 -3.57 4.51
C TYR A 59 -2.45 -4.69 3.59
N MET A 60 -3.39 -5.13 2.76
CA MET A 60 -3.10 -5.99 1.62
C MET A 60 -3.25 -5.18 0.34
N VAL A 61 -2.28 -5.33 -0.56
CA VAL A 61 -2.25 -4.64 -1.84
C VAL A 61 -2.15 -5.68 -2.94
N TRP A 62 -3.01 -5.59 -3.93
CA TRP A 62 -2.90 -6.43 -5.12
C TRP A 62 -3.35 -5.67 -6.35
N TYR A 63 -2.90 -6.15 -7.50
CA TYR A 63 -3.33 -5.55 -8.73
C TYR A 63 -3.97 -6.62 -9.62
N GLU A 64 -5.09 -6.27 -10.22
CA GLU A 64 -5.89 -7.18 -11.04
C GLU A 64 -6.61 -6.38 -12.11
N ALA A 65 -6.49 -6.82 -13.35
CA ALA A 65 -7.20 -6.21 -14.48
C ALA A 65 -6.98 -4.69 -14.61
N GLY A 66 -5.75 -4.23 -14.40
CA GLY A 66 -5.41 -2.81 -14.51
C GLY A 66 -5.83 -1.95 -13.33
N ILE A 67 -6.28 -2.56 -12.24
CA ILE A 67 -6.73 -1.87 -11.04
C ILE A 67 -5.87 -2.25 -9.85
N LEU A 68 -5.36 -1.24 -9.14
CA LEU A 68 -4.67 -1.40 -7.88
C LEU A 68 -5.69 -1.41 -6.76
N ASN A 69 -5.65 -2.46 -5.94
CA ASN A 69 -6.56 -2.62 -4.81
C ASN A 69 -5.76 -2.53 -3.52
N ILE A 70 -6.25 -1.73 -2.57
CA ILE A 70 -5.66 -1.58 -1.25
C ILE A 70 -6.76 -1.88 -0.23
N GLU A 71 -6.58 -2.94 0.55
CA GLU A 71 -7.56 -3.39 1.52
C GLU A 71 -6.96 -3.32 2.93
N PRO A 72 -7.53 -2.49 3.82
CA PRO A 72 -7.15 -2.52 5.22
C PRO A 72 -7.64 -3.81 5.87
N GLU A 73 -6.84 -4.39 6.75
CA GLU A 73 -7.23 -5.62 7.45
C GLU A 73 -8.40 -5.40 8.43
N LYS A 74 -8.60 -4.16 8.88
CA LYS A 74 -9.71 -3.81 9.78
C LYS A 74 -10.55 -2.70 9.16
N GLU A 75 -11.86 -2.87 9.19
CA GLU A 75 -12.80 -1.90 8.60
C GLU A 75 -12.88 -0.57 9.36
N ASP A 76 -12.45 -0.55 10.61
CA ASP A 76 -12.51 0.63 11.46
C ASP A 76 -11.32 1.59 11.29
N TYR A 77 -10.43 1.32 10.34
CA TYR A 77 -9.35 2.24 10.03
C TYR A 77 -9.92 3.55 9.47
N VAL A 78 -9.52 4.67 10.05
CA VAL A 78 -9.99 5.98 9.60
C VAL A 78 -9.36 6.37 8.27
N THR A 79 -10.08 7.21 7.51
CA THR A 79 -9.66 7.63 6.17
C THR A 79 -8.27 8.29 6.18
N GLU A 80 -7.93 8.99 7.23
CA GLU A 80 -6.63 9.67 7.38
C GLU A 80 -5.47 8.67 7.38
N ASP A 81 -5.68 7.50 7.97
CA ASP A 81 -4.65 6.45 7.99
C ASP A 81 -4.43 5.87 6.59
N ILE A 82 -5.50 5.77 5.83
CA ILE A 82 -5.43 5.31 4.44
C ILE A 82 -4.67 6.33 3.59
N ALA A 83 -4.81 7.62 3.88
CA ALA A 83 -4.10 8.67 3.16
C ALA A 83 -2.58 8.52 3.25
N PHE A 84 -2.08 7.94 4.33
CA PHE A 84 -0.65 7.64 4.48
C PHE A 84 -0.13 6.71 3.40
N ILE A 85 -0.96 5.78 2.95
CA ILE A 85 -0.57 4.85 1.88
C ILE A 85 -0.66 5.55 0.54
N LEU A 86 -1.64 6.42 0.37
CA LEU A 86 -1.84 7.14 -0.88
C LEU A 86 -0.81 8.25 -1.10
N TYR A 87 -0.19 8.76 -0.04
CA TYR A 87 0.79 9.84 -0.15
C TYR A 87 2.00 9.47 -1.01
N PRO A 88 2.67 8.33 -0.77
CA PRO A 88 3.76 7.92 -1.66
C PRO A 88 3.31 7.69 -3.11
N ILE A 89 2.10 7.18 -3.31
CA ILE A 89 1.54 7.00 -4.65
C ILE A 89 1.39 8.36 -5.34
N ALA A 90 0.86 9.34 -4.63
CA ALA A 90 0.69 10.69 -5.16
C ALA A 90 2.04 11.33 -5.52
N GLU A 91 3.06 11.14 -4.68
CA GLU A 91 4.41 11.63 -4.96
C GLU A 91 5.00 11.01 -6.23
N MET A 92 4.74 9.73 -6.46
CA MET A 92 5.24 9.03 -7.65
C MET A 92 4.56 9.49 -8.94
N LEU A 93 3.36 10.03 -8.85
CA LEU A 93 2.61 10.52 -10.01
C LEU A 93 2.96 11.97 -10.37
N LEU A 94 3.67 12.66 -9.52
CA LEU A 94 4.14 14.02 -9.77
C LEU A 94 5.51 14.02 -10.41
#